data_dce7f8eb4a36e060a214259099be04be
#
_entry.id   dce7f8eb4a36e060a214259099be04be
#
_cell.length_a   1.000
_cell.length_b   1.000
_cell.length_c   1.000
_cell.angle_alpha   90.00
_cell.angle_beta   90.00
_cell.angle_gamma   90.00
#
_symmetry.space_group_name_H-M   'P 1'
#
loop_
_entity.id
_entity.type
_entity.pdbx_description
1 polymer ?
#
loop_
_entity_poly.entity_id
_entity_poly.type
_entity_poly.pdbx_seq_one_letter_code
_entity_poly.pdbx_strand_id
1 'polypeptide(L)'
;MRPLTASKIIPERKQELLKLDDLFDLPNRSDESYLEYLGNVFKDIDKRGMENPILVIRKEGYWNRLPWTGTDTQLGVVTGSNRYRYALERGYTHIEGIICNDKSDWFQMW
;
A
#
# COMPACT_ATOMS: atom_id res chain seq x y z
N MET A 1 6.52 -10.65 -14.77
CA MET A 1 5.73 -9.83 -13.84
C MET A 1 5.02 -10.74 -12.83
N ARG A 2 5.07 -10.39 -11.59
CA ARG A 2 4.38 -11.13 -10.53
C ARG A 2 3.51 -10.15 -9.72
N PRO A 3 2.23 -10.00 -10.08
CA PRO A 3 1.34 -9.04 -9.42
C PRO A 3 0.62 -9.63 -8.21
N LEU A 4 0.43 -8.83 -7.19
CA LEU A 4 -0.47 -9.11 -6.07
C LEU A 4 -1.76 -8.35 -6.34
N THR A 5 -2.82 -9.07 -6.67
CA THR A 5 -4.11 -8.47 -7.00
C THR A 5 -5.08 -8.55 -5.83
N ALA A 6 -6.02 -7.60 -5.80
CA ALA A 6 -7.07 -7.57 -4.78
C ALA A 6 -8.31 -8.31 -5.29
N SER A 7 -8.99 -9.02 -4.39
CA SER A 7 -10.23 -9.72 -4.73
C SER A 7 -11.42 -8.75 -4.79
N LYS A 8 -11.34 -7.63 -4.08
CA LYS A 8 -12.44 -6.66 -4.02
C LYS A 8 -12.23 -5.55 -5.05
N ILE A 9 -13.30 -5.22 -5.77
CA ILE A 9 -13.33 -4.10 -6.72
C ILE A 9 -14.10 -2.96 -6.08
N ILE A 10 -13.47 -1.77 -6.02
CA ILE A 10 -14.11 -0.58 -5.50
C ILE A 10 -14.77 0.16 -6.68
N PRO A 11 -16.11 0.30 -6.69
CA PRO A 11 -16.80 0.97 -7.79
C PRO A 11 -16.35 2.40 -7.98
N GLU A 12 -16.36 2.87 -9.21
CA GLU A 12 -16.05 4.25 -9.60
C GLU A 12 -14.59 4.67 -9.34
N ARG A 13 -13.73 3.71 -8.98
CA ARG A 13 -12.30 3.99 -8.78
C ARG A 13 -11.49 3.10 -9.72
N LYS A 14 -10.41 3.67 -10.23
CA LYS A 14 -9.49 2.91 -11.09
C LYS A 14 -8.48 2.17 -10.22
N GLN A 15 -8.54 0.83 -10.27
CA GLN A 15 -7.53 -0.01 -9.64
C GLN A 15 -6.49 -0.38 -10.69
N GLU A 16 -5.22 -0.19 -10.37
CA GLU A 16 -4.15 -0.48 -11.31
C GLU A 16 -3.01 -1.20 -10.62
N LEU A 17 -2.23 -1.91 -11.41
CA LEU A 17 -1.04 -2.60 -10.92
C LEU A 17 0.10 -1.60 -10.81
N LEU A 18 0.53 -1.36 -9.59
CA LEU A 18 1.60 -0.41 -9.29
C LEU A 18 2.90 -1.17 -9.08
N LYS A 19 3.98 -0.72 -9.71
CA LYS A 19 5.29 -1.29 -9.47
C LYS A 19 5.74 -1.00 -8.05
N LEU A 20 6.19 -2.03 -7.32
CA LEU A 20 6.67 -1.83 -5.96
C LEU A 20 7.86 -0.86 -5.91
N ASP A 21 8.68 -0.84 -6.95
CA ASP A 21 9.83 0.09 -7.03
C ASP A 21 9.40 1.55 -7.13
N ASP A 22 8.17 1.82 -7.56
CA ASP A 22 7.63 3.17 -7.67
C ASP A 22 6.95 3.63 -6.37
N LEU A 23 6.94 2.78 -5.35
CA LEU A 23 6.26 3.06 -4.09
C LEU A 23 7.27 3.25 -2.96
N PHE A 24 6.87 4.03 -1.97
CA PHE A 24 7.59 4.07 -0.71
C PHE A 24 6.59 4.11 0.43
N ASP A 25 7.03 3.72 1.61
CA ASP A 25 6.24 3.79 2.83
C ASP A 25 7.09 4.43 3.92
N LEU A 26 6.41 5.08 4.87
CA LEU A 26 7.09 5.65 6.02
C LEU A 26 7.67 4.54 6.90
N PRO A 27 8.77 4.81 7.63
CA PRO A 27 9.33 3.82 8.54
C PRO A 27 8.28 3.31 9.51
N ASN A 28 8.17 2.00 9.58
CA ASN A 28 7.21 1.34 10.47
C ASN A 28 7.86 0.96 11.79
N ARG A 29 7.00 0.64 12.74
CA ARG A 29 7.41 0.07 14.01
C ARG A 29 8.20 -1.22 13.76
N SER A 30 9.18 -1.46 14.62
CA SER A 30 9.98 -2.68 14.59
C SER A 30 9.97 -3.41 15.94
N ASP A 31 9.08 -3.01 16.87
CA ASP A 31 8.94 -3.67 18.14
C ASP A 31 8.40 -5.10 17.97
N GLU A 32 8.72 -5.97 18.93
CA GLU A 32 8.40 -7.39 18.88
C GLU A 32 6.90 -7.65 18.70
N SER A 33 6.06 -6.93 19.40
CA SER A 33 4.60 -7.08 19.32
C SER A 33 4.08 -6.79 17.91
N TYR A 34 4.63 -5.77 17.27
CA TYR A 34 4.25 -5.41 15.91
C TYR A 34 4.71 -6.46 14.89
N LEU A 35 5.92 -6.98 15.06
CA LEU A 35 6.45 -8.00 14.16
C LEU A 35 5.65 -9.30 14.25
N GLU A 36 5.19 -9.65 15.46
CA GLU A 36 4.30 -10.79 15.65
C GLU A 36 2.95 -10.58 14.95
N TYR A 37 2.37 -9.41 15.14
CA TYR A 37 1.13 -9.03 14.45
C TYR A 37 1.31 -9.10 12.92
N LEU A 38 2.41 -8.56 12.42
CA LEU A 38 2.70 -8.55 10.99
C LEU A 38 2.83 -9.98 10.44
N GLY A 39 3.46 -10.87 11.20
CA GLY A 39 3.55 -12.28 10.83
C GLY A 39 2.18 -12.94 10.67
N ASN A 40 1.24 -12.61 11.56
CA ASN A 40 -0.12 -13.11 11.48
C ASN A 40 -0.87 -12.55 10.26
N VAL A 41 -0.66 -11.28 9.94
CA VAL A 41 -1.22 -10.66 8.73
C VAL A 41 -0.69 -11.36 7.48
N PHE A 42 0.60 -11.65 7.45
CA PHE A 42 1.22 -12.34 6.32
C PHE A 42 0.64 -13.74 6.12
N LYS A 43 0.42 -14.49 7.20
CA LYS A 43 -0.20 -15.81 7.14
C LYS A 43 -1.63 -15.72 6.61
N ASP A 44 -2.37 -14.71 7.02
CA ASP A 44 -3.74 -14.52 6.56
C ASP A 44 -3.77 -14.21 5.06
N ILE A 45 -2.89 -13.36 4.57
CA ILE A 45 -2.81 -13.05 3.14
C ILE A 45 -2.34 -14.28 2.34
N ASP A 46 -1.40 -15.06 2.87
CA ASP A 46 -0.97 -16.31 2.24
C ASP A 46 -2.14 -17.25 2.03
N LYS A 47 -3.08 -17.27 2.97
CA LYS A 47 -4.22 -18.19 2.96
C LYS A 47 -5.39 -17.68 2.12
N ARG A 48 -5.72 -16.39 2.26
CA ARG A 48 -6.95 -15.81 1.68
C ARG A 48 -6.70 -14.89 0.50
N GLY A 49 -5.45 -14.49 0.28
CA GLY A 49 -5.13 -13.44 -0.68
C GLY A 49 -5.39 -12.05 -0.12
N MET A 50 -5.07 -11.05 -0.93
CA MET A 50 -5.31 -9.65 -0.57
C MET A 50 -6.76 -9.29 -0.92
N GLU A 51 -7.53 -8.84 0.05
CA GLU A 51 -8.92 -8.47 -0.17
C GLU A 51 -9.05 -7.09 -0.80
N ASN A 52 -8.46 -6.08 -0.17
CA ASN A 52 -8.58 -4.69 -0.60
C ASN A 52 -7.32 -4.22 -1.32
N PRO A 53 -7.45 -3.35 -2.36
CA PRO A 53 -6.27 -2.70 -2.94
C PRO A 53 -5.65 -1.74 -1.93
N ILE A 54 -4.37 -1.42 -2.10
CA ILE A 54 -3.73 -0.40 -1.29
C ILE A 54 -4.12 0.98 -1.81
N LEU A 55 -3.98 2.01 -0.97
CA LEU A 55 -4.17 3.39 -1.37
C LEU A 55 -2.83 4.11 -1.34
N VAL A 56 -2.53 4.81 -2.42
CA VAL A 56 -1.29 5.58 -2.55
C VAL A 56 -1.62 7.02 -2.93
N ILE A 57 -0.70 7.93 -2.70
CA ILE A 57 -0.90 9.34 -2.98
C ILE A 57 0.32 9.93 -3.68
N ARG A 58 0.10 10.92 -4.53
CA ARG A 58 1.17 11.68 -5.17
C ARG A 58 1.73 12.71 -4.20
N LYS A 59 2.97 13.12 -4.44
CA LYS A 59 3.65 14.11 -3.60
C LYS A 59 2.83 15.39 -3.41
N GLU A 60 2.24 15.88 -4.47
CA GLU A 60 1.48 17.13 -4.46
C GLU A 60 0.23 17.07 -3.56
N GLY A 61 -0.34 15.87 -3.40
CA GLY A 61 -1.51 15.66 -2.55
C GLY A 61 -1.17 15.28 -1.11
N TYR A 62 0.10 15.18 -0.80
CA TYR A 62 0.57 14.68 0.50
C TYR A 62 0.56 15.81 1.53
N TRP A 63 -0.35 15.72 2.51
CA TRP A 63 -0.59 16.78 3.48
C TRP A 63 0.35 16.79 4.69
N ASN A 64 1.15 16.00 4.83
CA ASN A 64 1.94 15.36 5.84
C ASN A 64 2.41 16.16 7.07
N ARG A 65 2.30 15.54 8.20
CA ARG A 65 2.96 15.97 9.44
C ARG A 65 4.44 15.54 9.48
N LEU A 66 4.80 14.61 8.59
CA LEU A 66 6.15 14.11 8.44
C LEU A 66 6.66 14.51 7.06
N PRO A 67 7.97 14.72 6.89
CA PRO A 67 8.51 15.09 5.60
C PRO A 67 8.35 13.97 4.58
N TRP A 68 8.15 14.35 3.33
CA TRP A 68 8.13 13.42 2.22
C TRP A 68 9.52 12.81 2.05
N THR A 69 9.63 11.51 2.20
CA THR A 69 10.92 10.80 2.13
C THR A 69 11.13 10.08 0.80
N GLY A 70 10.11 10.03 -0.05
CA GLY A 70 10.23 9.43 -1.37
C GLY A 70 10.81 10.41 -2.40
N THR A 71 11.12 9.89 -3.58
CA THR A 71 11.51 10.72 -4.72
C THR A 71 10.28 11.40 -5.33
N ASP A 72 10.50 12.40 -6.20
CA ASP A 72 9.39 13.12 -6.84
C ASP A 72 8.55 12.24 -7.75
N THR A 73 9.10 11.12 -8.21
CA THR A 73 8.42 10.17 -9.10
C THR A 73 7.74 9.02 -8.36
N GLN A 74 7.95 8.91 -7.04
CA GLN A 74 7.36 7.85 -6.26
C GLN A 74 5.98 8.22 -5.72
N LEU A 75 5.20 7.18 -5.41
CA LEU A 75 3.89 7.29 -4.77
C LEU A 75 4.04 6.82 -3.32
N GLY A 76 3.45 7.56 -2.39
CA GLY A 76 3.48 7.19 -0.98
C GLY A 76 2.32 6.28 -0.60
N VAL A 77 2.60 5.21 0.11
CA VAL A 77 1.55 4.32 0.63
C VAL A 77 0.89 5.01 1.82
N VAL A 78 -0.42 5.25 1.73
CA VAL A 78 -1.19 5.88 2.82
C VAL A 78 -2.10 4.88 3.53
N THR A 79 -2.52 3.82 2.84
CA THR A 79 -3.31 2.76 3.45
C THR A 79 -2.84 1.43 2.86
N GLY A 80 -2.52 0.49 3.73
CA GLY A 80 -2.09 -0.83 3.30
C GLY A 80 -0.60 -1.08 3.45
N SER A 81 0.06 -0.42 4.41
CA SER A 81 1.49 -0.64 4.69
C SER A 81 1.81 -2.11 4.91
N ASN A 82 0.96 -2.84 5.61
CA ASN A 82 1.18 -4.26 5.87
C ASN A 82 1.10 -5.08 4.58
N ARG A 83 0.18 -4.74 3.68
CA ARG A 83 0.05 -5.40 2.37
C ARG A 83 1.25 -5.09 1.47
N TYR A 84 1.72 -3.84 1.51
CA TYR A 84 2.93 -3.44 0.81
C TYR A 84 4.14 -4.23 1.30
N ARG A 85 4.32 -4.34 2.62
CA ARG A 85 5.40 -5.14 3.20
C ARG A 85 5.28 -6.61 2.84
N TYR A 86 4.07 -7.14 2.85
CA TYR A 86 3.83 -8.51 2.42
C TYR A 86 4.30 -8.74 0.98
N ALA A 87 3.94 -7.83 0.08
CA ALA A 87 4.33 -7.94 -1.32
C ALA A 87 5.85 -7.93 -1.50
N LEU A 88 6.55 -7.06 -0.76
CA LEU A 88 8.01 -7.02 -0.77
C LEU A 88 8.60 -8.33 -0.26
N GLU A 89 8.11 -8.81 0.88
CA GLU A 89 8.63 -10.02 1.52
C GLU A 89 8.42 -11.26 0.67
N ARG A 90 7.31 -11.36 -0.02
CA ARG A 90 6.96 -12.52 -0.84
C ARG A 90 7.46 -12.44 -2.28
N GLY A 91 8.21 -11.39 -2.63
CA GLY A 91 8.84 -11.26 -3.94
C GLY A 91 7.90 -10.90 -5.08
N TYR A 92 6.80 -10.23 -4.78
CA TYR A 92 5.94 -9.67 -5.83
C TYR A 92 6.64 -8.49 -6.50
N THR A 93 6.29 -8.23 -7.74
CA THR A 93 6.81 -7.08 -8.50
C THR A 93 5.84 -5.92 -8.54
N HIS A 94 4.55 -6.23 -8.45
CA HIS A 94 3.47 -5.25 -8.55
C HIS A 94 2.43 -5.52 -7.46
N ILE A 95 1.70 -4.49 -7.08
CA ILE A 95 0.58 -4.60 -6.14
C ILE A 95 -0.58 -3.76 -6.68
N GLU A 96 -1.79 -4.30 -6.60
CA GLU A 96 -2.98 -3.58 -7.03
C GLU A 96 -3.31 -2.47 -6.05
N GLY A 97 -3.50 -1.27 -6.56
CA GLY A 97 -3.77 -0.11 -5.74
C GLY A 97 -4.56 0.97 -6.46
N ILE A 98 -4.96 1.98 -5.70
CA ILE A 98 -5.69 3.13 -6.18
C ILE A 98 -4.87 4.38 -5.87
N ILE A 99 -4.66 5.24 -6.88
CA ILE A 99 -3.96 6.51 -6.70
C ILE A 99 -4.95 7.56 -6.27
N CYS A 100 -4.77 8.07 -5.05
CA CYS A 100 -5.56 9.17 -4.51
C CYS A 100 -4.91 10.49 -4.90
N ASN A 101 -5.71 11.49 -5.27
CA ASN A 101 -5.20 12.78 -5.71
C ASN A 101 -4.78 13.66 -4.54
N ASP A 102 -5.52 13.56 -3.41
CA ASP A 102 -5.25 14.35 -2.22
C ASP A 102 -5.84 13.67 -0.98
N LYS A 103 -5.68 14.31 0.17
CA LYS A 103 -6.20 13.85 1.46
C LYS A 103 -7.71 13.62 1.43
N SER A 104 -8.44 14.53 0.81
CA SER A 104 -9.91 14.44 0.73
C SER A 104 -10.33 13.21 -0.06
N ASP A 105 -9.66 12.96 -1.17
CA ASP A 105 -9.90 11.78 -2.01
C ASP A 105 -9.65 10.48 -1.22
N TRP A 106 -8.57 10.45 -0.45
CA TRP A 106 -8.27 9.30 0.40
C TRP A 106 -9.34 9.07 1.46
N PHE A 107 -9.79 10.13 2.14
CA PHE A 107 -10.81 10.00 3.19
C PHE A 107 -12.16 9.50 2.66
N GLN A 108 -12.49 9.79 1.42
CA GLN A 108 -13.73 9.30 0.80
C GLN A 108 -13.72 7.79 0.57
N MET A 109 -12.54 7.16 0.66
CA MET A 109 -12.37 5.73 0.44
C MET A 109 -12.60 4.90 1.70
N TRP A 110 -12.79 5.52 2.83
CA TRP A 110 -13.01 4.82 4.11
C TRP A 110 -14.43 4.31 4.26
#